data_f9321867d9d557d50ba1bc196f939e55
#
_entry.id   f9321867d9d557d50ba1bc196f939e55
#
_cell.length_a   1.000
_cell.length_b   1.000
_cell.length_c   1.000
_cell.angle_alpha   90.00
_cell.angle_beta   90.00
_cell.angle_gamma   90.00
#
_symmetry.space_group_name_H-M   'P 1'
#
loop_
_entity.id
_entity.type
_entity.pdbx_description
1 polymer ?
#
loop_
_entity_poly.entity_id
_entity_poly.type
_entity_poly.pdbx_seq_one_letter_code
_entity_poly.pdbx_strand_id
1 'polypeptide(L)'
;GEHLLGILMVLNPHRHLGEAEILSMLGATLAARIELRNLQEQQEYDRTHDKLTGLWNREGLSVMARTGADNMFCSLGVITTDVIHLSEINKQFGYISGNRRLMEVAELLKSLFPNYRIYRYDEDEMLVLCINIKRQEMEQQVENLQKRLAGLGFGVAMGYSWSAHPQTRSQIAEAEVLMSTDKLKLMHGTTVMKRMEQSVIDEINDLMERGRYLVYLQPKVDIHTGRTEGAEALIRQLDDELGIVGPGMFIPVLEHYNLVHMIDLFVLDEVFRYQKEQI
;
A
#
# COMPACT_ATOMS: atom_id res chain seq x y z
N GLY A 1 -18.81 11.71 -17.21
CA GLY A 1 -19.47 10.80 -18.15
C GLY A 1 -20.72 10.21 -17.50
N GLU A 2 -21.81 10.12 -18.23
CA GLU A 2 -23.04 9.48 -17.74
C GLU A 2 -22.77 7.97 -17.64
N HIS A 3 -22.92 7.41 -16.46
CA HIS A 3 -22.84 5.97 -16.23
C HIS A 3 -24.24 5.38 -16.24
N LEU A 4 -24.46 4.30 -17.02
CA LEU A 4 -25.70 3.56 -17.04
C LEU A 4 -25.84 2.80 -15.73
N LEU A 5 -26.77 3.21 -14.84
CA LEU A 5 -27.02 2.55 -13.55
C LEU A 5 -27.97 1.35 -13.65
N GLY A 6 -28.73 1.27 -14.73
CA GLY A 6 -29.70 0.21 -14.96
C GLY A 6 -30.68 0.55 -16.06
N ILE A 7 -31.58 -0.39 -16.35
CA ILE A 7 -32.67 -0.23 -17.33
C ILE A 7 -33.98 -0.51 -16.62
N LEU A 8 -34.88 0.47 -16.63
CA LEU A 8 -36.28 0.27 -16.21
C LEU A 8 -37.10 -0.20 -17.42
N MET A 9 -37.64 -1.39 -17.36
CA MET A 9 -38.51 -1.94 -18.41
C MET A 9 -39.92 -2.11 -17.88
N VAL A 10 -40.89 -1.58 -18.62
CA VAL A 10 -42.31 -1.81 -18.35
C VAL A 10 -42.83 -2.82 -19.36
N LEU A 11 -43.29 -3.97 -18.85
CA LEU A 11 -43.85 -5.03 -19.68
C LEU A 11 -45.38 -4.85 -19.74
N ASN A 12 -45.94 -4.83 -20.96
CA ASN A 12 -47.39 -4.80 -21.24
C ASN A 12 -48.09 -3.50 -20.77
N PRO A 13 -47.77 -2.31 -21.26
CA PRO A 13 -48.49 -1.09 -20.94
C PRO A 13 -49.86 -1.08 -21.65
N HIS A 14 -50.89 -1.57 -20.99
CA HIS A 14 -52.22 -1.72 -21.60
C HIS A 14 -53.00 -0.41 -21.79
N ARG A 15 -52.58 0.73 -21.22
CA ARG A 15 -53.20 2.05 -21.40
C ARG A 15 -52.25 3.20 -21.06
N HIS A 16 -52.35 4.28 -21.84
CA HIS A 16 -51.74 5.61 -21.65
C HIS A 16 -50.27 5.77 -22.01
N LEU A 17 -50.01 6.07 -23.27
CA LEU A 17 -48.75 6.61 -23.76
C LEU A 17 -48.41 8.02 -23.21
N GLY A 18 -49.33 8.60 -22.37
CA GLY A 18 -49.08 9.91 -21.72
C GLY A 18 -48.28 9.88 -20.42
N GLU A 19 -47.85 8.69 -19.95
CA GLU A 19 -47.15 8.54 -18.68
C GLU A 19 -45.62 8.41 -18.80
N ALA A 20 -45.05 8.78 -19.94
CA ALA A 20 -43.59 8.78 -20.13
C ALA A 20 -42.87 9.65 -19.08
N GLU A 21 -43.52 10.75 -18.66
CA GLU A 21 -43.02 11.62 -17.59
C GLU A 21 -42.97 10.92 -16.24
N ILE A 22 -44.01 10.13 -15.91
CA ILE A 22 -44.07 9.37 -14.65
C ILE A 22 -42.99 8.29 -14.63
N LEU A 23 -42.76 7.59 -15.76
CA LEU A 23 -41.74 6.60 -15.89
C LEU A 23 -40.34 7.21 -15.81
N SER A 24 -40.12 8.38 -16.43
CA SER A 24 -38.91 9.15 -16.32
C SER A 24 -38.64 9.58 -14.88
N MET A 25 -39.67 10.09 -14.18
CA MET A 25 -39.55 10.50 -12.79
C MET A 25 -39.28 9.31 -11.83
N LEU A 26 -39.90 8.17 -12.08
CA LEU A 26 -39.63 6.92 -11.36
C LEU A 26 -38.20 6.45 -11.62
N GLY A 27 -37.74 6.48 -12.86
CA GLY A 27 -36.39 6.14 -13.24
C GLY A 27 -35.36 7.05 -12.55
N ALA A 28 -35.57 8.35 -12.56
CA ALA A 28 -34.72 9.31 -11.88
C ALA A 28 -34.71 9.09 -10.35
N THR A 29 -35.88 8.80 -9.76
CA THR A 29 -35.99 8.51 -8.31
C THR A 29 -35.26 7.23 -7.92
N LEU A 30 -35.34 6.18 -8.74
CA LEU A 30 -34.63 4.92 -8.52
C LEU A 30 -33.12 5.12 -8.69
N ALA A 31 -32.69 5.83 -9.72
CA ALA A 31 -31.29 6.16 -9.94
C ALA A 31 -30.71 6.94 -8.75
N ALA A 32 -31.39 7.98 -8.28
CA ALA A 32 -30.98 8.75 -7.11
C ALA A 32 -30.90 7.90 -5.84
N ARG A 33 -31.82 6.95 -5.65
CA ARG A 33 -31.77 6.02 -4.50
C ARG A 33 -30.61 5.04 -4.59
N ILE A 34 -30.32 4.50 -5.77
CA ILE A 34 -29.17 3.61 -6.00
C ILE A 34 -27.87 4.39 -5.74
N GLU A 35 -27.77 5.60 -6.26
CA GLU A 35 -26.59 6.46 -6.06
C GLU A 35 -26.40 6.81 -4.59
N LEU A 36 -27.45 7.20 -3.89
CA LEU A 36 -27.41 7.46 -2.44
C LEU A 36 -26.97 6.23 -1.66
N ARG A 37 -27.47 5.05 -2.01
CA ARG A 37 -27.07 3.79 -1.38
C ARG A 37 -25.58 3.49 -1.64
N ASN A 38 -25.13 3.61 -2.87
CA ASN A 38 -23.72 3.40 -3.22
C ASN A 38 -22.82 4.37 -2.45
N LEU A 39 -23.19 5.64 -2.34
CA LEU A 39 -22.47 6.63 -1.55
C LEU A 39 -22.44 6.26 -0.05
N GLN A 40 -23.55 5.77 0.50
CA GLN A 40 -23.58 5.32 1.88
C GLN A 40 -22.73 4.08 2.11
N GLU A 41 -22.78 3.09 1.22
CA GLU A 41 -21.91 1.89 1.26
C GLU A 41 -20.44 2.27 1.15
N GLN A 42 -20.09 3.23 0.27
CA GLN A 42 -18.74 3.73 0.14
C GLN A 42 -18.29 4.49 1.40
N GLN A 43 -19.14 5.34 1.97
CA GLN A 43 -18.82 6.03 3.23
C GLN A 43 -18.60 5.06 4.38
N GLU A 44 -19.43 4.01 4.49
CA GLU A 44 -19.28 2.98 5.52
C GLU A 44 -17.99 2.17 5.31
N TYR A 45 -17.66 1.85 4.06
CA TYR A 45 -16.39 1.21 3.72
C TYR A 45 -15.21 2.10 4.09
N ASP A 46 -15.20 3.36 3.67
CA ASP A 46 -14.13 4.34 3.98
C ASP A 46 -13.97 4.59 5.49
N ARG A 47 -15.08 4.45 6.25
CA ARG A 47 -15.06 4.60 7.71
C ARG A 47 -14.36 3.44 8.40
N THR A 48 -14.44 2.24 7.84
CA THR A 48 -13.99 0.98 8.48
C THR A 48 -12.75 0.37 7.85
N HIS A 49 -12.27 0.91 6.71
CA HIS A 49 -11.11 0.38 5.99
C HIS A 49 -10.02 1.44 5.81
N ASP A 50 -8.78 0.99 5.74
CA ASP A 50 -7.62 1.81 5.42
C ASP A 50 -7.51 2.01 3.92
N LYS A 51 -7.41 3.27 3.48
CA LYS A 51 -7.42 3.63 2.05
C LYS A 51 -6.18 3.17 1.28
N LEU A 52 -5.04 3.02 1.96
CA LEU A 52 -3.80 2.60 1.33
C LEU A 52 -3.79 1.08 1.10
N THR A 53 -4.09 0.32 2.13
CA THR A 53 -3.93 -1.14 2.11
C THR A 53 -5.22 -1.89 1.81
N GLY A 54 -6.38 -1.24 1.93
CA GLY A 54 -7.69 -1.86 1.84
C GLY A 54 -8.01 -2.83 2.99
N LEU A 55 -7.17 -2.87 4.02
CA LEU A 55 -7.42 -3.64 5.24
C LEU A 55 -8.48 -2.94 6.11
N TRP A 56 -9.07 -3.66 7.05
CA TRP A 56 -9.85 -3.02 8.11
C TRP A 56 -8.98 -2.03 8.89
N ASN A 57 -9.54 -0.89 9.25
CA ASN A 57 -8.84 0.11 10.05
C ASN A 57 -9.13 -0.04 11.55
N ARG A 58 -8.61 0.88 12.36
CA ARG A 58 -8.80 0.91 13.81
C ARG A 58 -10.29 1.00 14.23
N GLU A 59 -11.11 1.74 13.49
CA GLU A 59 -12.55 1.82 13.76
C GLU A 59 -13.24 0.47 13.47
N GLY A 60 -12.86 -0.20 12.37
CA GLY A 60 -13.33 -1.55 12.05
C GLY A 60 -12.99 -2.56 13.15
N LEU A 61 -11.80 -2.47 13.75
CA LEU A 61 -11.40 -3.29 14.90
C LEU A 61 -12.25 -2.94 16.13
N SER A 62 -12.49 -1.65 16.39
CA SER A 62 -13.31 -1.19 17.51
C SER A 62 -14.76 -1.67 17.41
N VAL A 63 -15.32 -1.66 16.21
CA VAL A 63 -16.69 -2.20 15.97
C VAL A 63 -16.72 -3.68 16.31
N MET A 64 -15.72 -4.46 15.86
CA MET A 64 -15.65 -5.89 16.15
C MET A 64 -15.53 -6.16 17.66
N ALA A 65 -14.68 -5.42 18.37
CA ALA A 65 -14.51 -5.58 19.81
C ALA A 65 -15.77 -5.24 20.65
N ARG A 66 -16.60 -4.30 20.15
CA ARG A 66 -17.87 -3.92 20.82
C ARG A 66 -18.95 -4.99 20.68
N THR A 67 -18.87 -5.85 19.69
CA THR A 67 -19.90 -6.88 19.45
C THR A 67 -19.91 -7.99 20.52
N GLY A 68 -18.93 -7.99 21.44
CA GLY A 68 -18.84 -9.00 22.51
C GLY A 68 -18.63 -10.43 22.00
N ALA A 69 -18.06 -10.57 20.81
CA ALA A 69 -17.97 -11.82 20.08
C ALA A 69 -17.01 -12.83 20.71
N ASP A 70 -16.18 -12.45 21.71
CA ASP A 70 -15.24 -13.35 22.38
C ASP A 70 -15.89 -14.63 22.89
N ASN A 71 -17.13 -14.54 23.39
CA ASN A 71 -17.89 -15.70 23.88
C ASN A 71 -18.41 -16.61 22.77
N MET A 72 -18.31 -16.20 21.50
CA MET A 72 -18.77 -16.97 20.35
C MET A 72 -17.63 -17.74 19.67
N PHE A 73 -16.38 -17.50 20.07
CA PHE A 73 -15.20 -18.14 19.48
C PHE A 73 -14.75 -19.33 20.33
N CYS A 74 -14.43 -20.44 19.65
CA CYS A 74 -13.86 -21.63 20.32
C CYS A 74 -12.36 -21.49 20.54
N SER A 75 -11.69 -20.67 19.76
CA SER A 75 -10.26 -20.34 19.88
C SER A 75 -9.98 -19.05 19.13
N LEU A 76 -8.88 -18.39 19.45
CA LEU A 76 -8.41 -17.20 18.78
C LEU A 76 -6.89 -17.25 18.65
N GLY A 77 -6.40 -17.02 17.43
CA GLY A 77 -5.02 -16.67 17.14
C GLY A 77 -4.93 -15.18 16.81
N VAL A 78 -3.94 -14.52 17.33
CA VAL A 78 -3.63 -13.12 17.06
C VAL A 78 -2.22 -13.03 16.53
N ILE A 79 -2.02 -12.31 15.42
CA ILE A 79 -0.70 -11.98 14.90
C ILE A 79 -0.63 -10.45 14.79
N THR A 80 0.45 -9.86 15.26
CA THR A 80 0.78 -8.45 15.07
C THR A 80 2.06 -8.32 14.27
N THR A 81 2.13 -7.33 13.39
CA THR A 81 3.32 -7.02 12.61
C THR A 81 3.57 -5.51 12.60
N ASP A 82 4.83 -5.10 12.51
CA ASP A 82 5.29 -3.71 12.50
C ASP A 82 6.40 -3.56 11.46
N VAL A 83 6.27 -2.58 10.57
CA VAL A 83 7.29 -2.27 9.56
C VAL A 83 8.38 -1.40 10.18
N ILE A 84 9.53 -2.01 10.42
CA ILE A 84 10.64 -1.37 11.14
C ILE A 84 11.19 -0.19 10.34
N HIS A 85 11.47 0.92 11.05
CA HIS A 85 12.01 2.14 10.49
C HIS A 85 11.14 2.81 9.42
N LEU A 86 9.81 2.62 9.44
CA LEU A 86 8.92 3.24 8.47
C LEU A 86 9.05 4.78 8.45
N SER A 87 9.19 5.41 9.62
CA SER A 87 9.34 6.87 9.72
C SER A 87 10.68 7.36 9.13
N GLU A 88 11.75 6.60 9.31
CA GLU A 88 13.06 6.84 8.71
C GLU A 88 13.00 6.67 7.19
N ILE A 89 12.37 5.59 6.75
CA ILE A 89 12.10 5.34 5.33
C ILE A 89 11.32 6.50 4.72
N ASN A 90 10.24 6.95 5.35
CA ASN A 90 9.44 8.07 4.86
C ASN A 90 10.22 9.39 4.80
N LYS A 91 11.10 9.66 5.79
CA LYS A 91 11.94 10.85 5.81
C LYS A 91 13.02 10.82 4.73
N GLN A 92 13.59 9.65 4.48
CA GLN A 92 14.69 9.46 3.55
C GLN A 92 14.22 9.24 2.12
N PHE A 93 13.13 8.47 1.94
CA PHE A 93 12.67 7.93 0.64
C PHE A 93 11.31 8.46 0.20
N GLY A 94 10.75 9.36 1.00
CA GLY A 94 9.38 9.82 0.76
C GLY A 94 8.33 8.78 1.13
N TYR A 95 7.10 9.28 1.28
CA TYR A 95 5.94 8.47 1.68
C TYR A 95 5.61 7.33 0.71
N ILE A 96 5.99 7.46 -0.56
CA ILE A 96 5.74 6.45 -1.60
C ILE A 96 6.47 5.14 -1.27
N SER A 97 7.75 5.24 -0.88
CA SER A 97 8.55 4.06 -0.49
C SER A 97 7.99 3.37 0.75
N GLY A 98 7.61 4.13 1.77
CA GLY A 98 6.98 3.56 2.95
C GLY A 98 5.62 2.93 2.65
N ASN A 99 4.80 3.59 1.83
CA ASN A 99 3.51 3.08 1.38
C ASN A 99 3.65 1.76 0.63
N ARG A 100 4.64 1.64 -0.26
CA ARG A 100 4.93 0.40 -0.99
C ARG A 100 5.22 -0.75 -0.03
N ARG A 101 6.07 -0.54 1.00
CA ARG A 101 6.38 -1.57 2.01
C ARG A 101 5.16 -1.99 2.81
N LEU A 102 4.32 -1.02 3.19
CA LEU A 102 3.04 -1.31 3.86
C LEU A 102 2.12 -2.14 2.97
N MET A 103 2.01 -1.81 1.68
CA MET A 103 1.22 -2.59 0.73
C MET A 103 1.78 -4.01 0.55
N GLU A 104 3.10 -4.18 0.44
CA GLU A 104 3.73 -5.49 0.34
C GLU A 104 3.41 -6.39 1.54
N VAL A 105 3.49 -5.86 2.77
CA VAL A 105 3.11 -6.60 3.98
C VAL A 105 1.62 -6.91 3.98
N ALA A 106 0.76 -5.94 3.62
CA ALA A 106 -0.68 -6.13 3.56
C ALA A 106 -1.07 -7.23 2.56
N GLU A 107 -0.50 -7.23 1.35
CA GLU A 107 -0.77 -8.26 0.33
C GLU A 107 -0.23 -9.63 0.76
N LEU A 108 0.93 -9.67 1.40
CA LEU A 108 1.45 -10.91 1.98
C LEU A 108 0.48 -11.48 3.03
N LEU A 109 0.01 -10.66 3.96
CA LEU A 109 -0.96 -11.08 4.98
C LEU A 109 -2.28 -11.54 4.34
N LYS A 110 -2.82 -10.81 3.36
CA LYS A 110 -4.03 -11.23 2.61
C LYS A 110 -3.84 -12.58 1.94
N SER A 111 -2.67 -12.82 1.34
CA SER A 111 -2.37 -14.08 0.64
C SER A 111 -2.28 -15.28 1.57
N LEU A 112 -1.76 -15.09 2.79
CA LEU A 112 -1.59 -16.15 3.77
C LEU A 112 -2.83 -16.37 4.65
N PHE A 113 -3.61 -15.32 4.87
CA PHE A 113 -4.77 -15.32 5.77
C PHE A 113 -6.08 -14.91 5.06
N PRO A 114 -6.44 -15.50 3.89
CA PRO A 114 -7.57 -15.04 3.08
C PRO A 114 -8.93 -15.18 3.76
N ASN A 115 -9.04 -16.07 4.74
CA ASN A 115 -10.28 -16.35 5.48
C ASN A 115 -10.38 -15.61 6.81
N TYR A 116 -9.40 -14.78 7.13
CA TYR A 116 -9.33 -14.09 8.41
C TYR A 116 -9.39 -12.57 8.22
N ARG A 117 -9.81 -11.87 9.27
CA ARG A 117 -9.84 -10.42 9.25
C ARG A 117 -8.46 -9.85 9.55
N ILE A 118 -8.03 -8.95 8.69
CA ILE A 118 -6.74 -8.27 8.78
C ILE A 118 -7.00 -6.79 8.94
N TYR A 119 -6.33 -6.18 9.89
CA TYR A 119 -6.50 -4.79 10.26
C TYR A 119 -5.18 -4.04 10.14
N ARG A 120 -5.23 -2.81 9.65
CA ARG A 120 -4.18 -1.81 9.86
C ARG A 120 -4.68 -0.88 10.95
N TYR A 121 -4.19 -1.06 12.16
CA TYR A 121 -4.74 -0.36 13.33
C TYR A 121 -3.86 0.79 13.82
N ASP A 122 -2.62 0.90 13.31
CA ASP A 122 -1.75 2.05 13.47
C ASP A 122 -0.95 2.33 12.18
N GLU A 123 -0.07 3.32 12.19
CA GLU A 123 0.65 3.81 11.00
C GLU A 123 1.47 2.70 10.32
N ASP A 124 2.18 1.90 11.10
CA ASP A 124 3.08 0.82 10.67
C ASP A 124 2.68 -0.57 11.16
N GLU A 125 1.57 -0.65 11.91
CA GLU A 125 1.15 -1.88 12.57
C GLU A 125 -0.06 -2.54 11.92
N MET A 126 0.05 -3.84 11.68
CA MET A 126 -1.05 -4.66 11.17
C MET A 126 -1.37 -5.80 12.12
N LEU A 127 -2.63 -6.18 12.18
CA LEU A 127 -3.19 -7.19 13.06
C LEU A 127 -3.98 -8.22 12.26
N VAL A 128 -3.74 -9.50 12.48
CA VAL A 128 -4.56 -10.60 11.95
C VAL A 128 -5.29 -11.28 13.08
N LEU A 129 -6.61 -11.43 12.97
CA LEU A 129 -7.45 -12.16 13.91
C LEU A 129 -7.91 -13.49 13.29
N CYS A 130 -7.30 -14.58 13.73
CA CYS A 130 -7.58 -15.94 13.28
C CYS A 130 -8.62 -16.59 14.21
N ILE A 131 -9.90 -16.33 13.94
CA ILE A 131 -11.02 -16.84 14.72
C ILE A 131 -11.20 -18.33 14.46
N ASN A 132 -11.35 -19.13 15.52
CA ASN A 132 -11.54 -20.58 15.49
C ASN A 132 -10.39 -21.37 14.83
N ILE A 133 -9.20 -20.80 14.78
CA ILE A 133 -8.01 -21.50 14.28
C ILE A 133 -7.51 -22.53 15.28
N LYS A 134 -7.14 -23.73 14.83
CA LYS A 134 -6.49 -24.74 15.66
C LYS A 134 -5.05 -24.32 15.98
N ARG A 135 -4.55 -24.72 17.15
CA ARG A 135 -3.19 -24.37 17.59
C ARG A 135 -2.13 -24.80 16.59
N GLN A 136 -2.20 -26.03 16.12
CA GLN A 136 -1.22 -26.58 15.17
C GLN A 136 -1.24 -25.81 13.82
N GLU A 137 -2.42 -25.45 13.34
CA GLU A 137 -2.59 -24.64 12.13
C GLU A 137 -2.03 -23.24 12.32
N MET A 138 -2.27 -22.61 13.48
CA MET A 138 -1.71 -21.32 13.84
C MET A 138 -0.18 -21.34 13.83
N GLU A 139 0.44 -22.34 14.46
CA GLU A 139 1.89 -22.51 14.52
C GLU A 139 2.50 -22.68 13.12
N GLN A 140 1.85 -23.44 12.22
CA GLN A 140 2.28 -23.59 10.82
C GLN A 140 2.16 -22.27 10.02
N GLN A 141 1.07 -21.56 10.22
CA GLN A 141 0.87 -20.25 9.54
C GLN A 141 1.88 -19.21 10.02
N VAL A 142 2.17 -19.17 11.31
CA VAL A 142 3.20 -18.31 11.91
C VAL A 142 4.57 -18.63 11.33
N GLU A 143 4.97 -19.90 11.28
CA GLU A 143 6.25 -20.31 10.71
C GLU A 143 6.37 -19.90 9.22
N ASN A 144 5.29 -20.10 8.45
CA ASN A 144 5.25 -19.70 7.04
C ASN A 144 5.36 -18.18 6.90
N LEU A 145 4.62 -17.42 7.71
CA LEU A 145 4.68 -15.95 7.70
C LEU A 145 6.09 -15.46 8.05
N GLN A 146 6.73 -16.01 9.08
CA GLN A 146 8.10 -15.66 9.46
C GLN A 146 9.09 -15.85 8.32
N LYS A 147 9.02 -16.98 7.61
CA LYS A 147 9.86 -17.25 6.44
C LYS A 147 9.65 -16.24 5.32
N ARG A 148 8.39 -15.87 5.09
CA ARG A 148 8.03 -14.92 4.03
C ARG A 148 8.43 -13.49 4.40
N LEU A 149 8.23 -13.06 5.65
CA LEU A 149 8.67 -11.76 6.15
C LEU A 149 10.19 -11.62 6.09
N ALA A 150 10.93 -12.68 6.46
CA ALA A 150 12.40 -12.69 6.33
C ALA A 150 12.89 -12.60 4.87
N GLY A 151 12.06 -12.95 3.89
CA GLY A 151 12.34 -12.82 2.47
C GLY A 151 12.07 -11.42 1.90
N LEU A 152 11.40 -10.53 2.66
CA LEU A 152 11.25 -9.13 2.27
C LEU A 152 12.60 -8.41 2.41
N GLY A 153 12.92 -7.52 1.51
CA GLY A 153 14.17 -6.75 1.54
C GLY A 153 14.27 -5.73 2.69
N PHE A 154 13.33 -5.74 3.64
CA PHE A 154 13.25 -4.81 4.76
C PHE A 154 12.79 -5.51 6.05
N GLY A 155 12.97 -4.85 7.20
CA GLY A 155 12.62 -5.42 8.49
C GLY A 155 11.12 -5.32 8.80
N VAL A 156 10.53 -6.45 9.18
CA VAL A 156 9.17 -6.49 9.73
C VAL A 156 9.22 -7.31 11.02
N ALA A 157 8.90 -6.67 12.14
CA ALA A 157 8.78 -7.34 13.42
C ALA A 157 7.43 -8.05 13.51
N MET A 158 7.40 -9.16 14.26
CA MET A 158 6.19 -9.95 14.40
C MET A 158 6.05 -10.52 15.83
N GLY A 159 4.80 -10.52 16.31
CA GLY A 159 4.41 -11.24 17.52
C GLY A 159 3.13 -12.04 17.29
N TYR A 160 2.91 -13.07 18.07
CA TYR A 160 1.65 -13.81 18.00
C TYR A 160 1.25 -14.41 19.34
N SER A 161 -0.05 -14.61 19.51
CA SER A 161 -0.62 -15.36 20.65
C SER A 161 -1.71 -16.31 20.17
N TRP A 162 -1.99 -17.35 20.94
CA TRP A 162 -3.08 -18.27 20.68
C TRP A 162 -3.72 -18.75 21.99
N SER A 163 -5.06 -18.82 22.03
CA SER A 163 -5.80 -19.34 23.18
C SER A 163 -7.03 -20.14 22.76
N ALA A 164 -7.32 -21.23 23.51
CA ALA A 164 -8.58 -21.95 23.46
C ALA A 164 -9.69 -21.25 24.26
N HIS A 165 -9.36 -20.21 25.01
CA HIS A 165 -10.30 -19.37 25.76
C HIS A 165 -10.08 -17.92 25.34
N PRO A 166 -10.77 -17.48 24.27
CA PRO A 166 -10.54 -16.18 23.65
C PRO A 166 -10.75 -15.02 24.62
N GLN A 167 -9.75 -14.16 24.69
CA GLN A 167 -9.78 -12.85 25.33
C GLN A 167 -9.08 -11.88 24.42
N THR A 168 -9.79 -11.33 23.45
CA THR A 168 -9.23 -10.57 22.32
C THR A 168 -8.26 -9.50 22.78
N ARG A 169 -8.62 -8.68 23.78
CA ARG A 169 -7.73 -7.61 24.27
C ARG A 169 -6.43 -8.12 24.88
N SER A 170 -6.52 -9.16 25.70
CA SER A 170 -5.36 -9.75 26.37
C SER A 170 -4.41 -10.40 25.36
N GLN A 171 -4.97 -11.08 24.34
CA GLN A 171 -4.19 -11.73 23.31
C GLN A 171 -3.53 -10.75 22.35
N ILE A 172 -4.20 -9.63 22.02
CA ILE A 172 -3.58 -8.54 21.27
C ILE A 172 -2.39 -7.99 22.05
N ALA A 173 -2.57 -7.65 23.33
CA ALA A 173 -1.50 -7.13 24.17
C ALA A 173 -0.32 -8.12 24.31
N GLU A 174 -0.57 -9.42 24.41
CA GLU A 174 0.47 -10.46 24.44
C GLU A 174 1.25 -10.49 23.11
N ALA A 175 0.55 -10.47 21.97
CA ALA A 175 1.17 -10.45 20.67
C ALA A 175 2.01 -9.16 20.45
N GLU A 176 1.51 -8.00 20.89
CA GLU A 176 2.23 -6.72 20.84
C GLU A 176 3.53 -6.74 21.66
N VAL A 177 3.52 -7.31 22.86
CA VAL A 177 4.73 -7.47 23.67
C VAL A 177 5.77 -8.33 22.96
N LEU A 178 5.34 -9.44 22.36
CA LEU A 178 6.24 -10.32 21.59
C LEU A 178 6.78 -9.62 20.33
N MET A 179 5.93 -8.87 19.61
CA MET A 179 6.33 -8.05 18.46
C MET A 179 7.36 -6.98 18.86
N SER A 180 7.13 -6.27 19.97
CA SER A 180 8.07 -5.26 20.48
C SER A 180 9.43 -5.88 20.83
N THR A 181 9.42 -7.09 21.40
CA THR A 181 10.66 -7.84 21.68
C THR A 181 11.39 -8.22 20.39
N ASP A 182 10.67 -8.67 19.37
CA ASP A 182 11.22 -8.99 18.06
C ASP A 182 11.77 -7.74 17.35
N LYS A 183 11.04 -6.62 17.43
CA LYS A 183 11.46 -5.30 16.93
C LYS A 183 12.82 -4.89 17.51
N LEU A 184 13.01 -5.02 18.82
CA LEU A 184 14.28 -4.72 19.46
C LEU A 184 15.42 -5.61 18.96
N LYS A 185 15.19 -6.91 18.75
CA LYS A 185 16.20 -7.83 18.20
C LYS A 185 16.60 -7.43 16.78
N LEU A 186 15.65 -7.07 15.94
CA LEU A 186 15.89 -6.66 14.57
C LEU A 186 16.59 -5.29 14.49
N MET A 187 16.27 -4.36 15.38
CA MET A 187 16.90 -3.03 15.44
C MET A 187 18.35 -3.07 15.92
N HIS A 188 18.70 -3.97 16.83
CA HIS A 188 20.07 -4.11 17.33
C HIS A 188 21.01 -4.92 16.44
N GLY A 189 20.51 -5.54 15.36
CA GLY A 189 21.31 -6.31 14.42
C GLY A 189 21.91 -5.45 13.32
N THR A 190 23.25 -5.34 13.24
CA THR A 190 24.01 -4.69 12.14
C THR A 190 23.66 -5.22 10.74
N THR A 191 22.95 -6.31 10.65
CA THR A 191 22.46 -6.94 9.41
C THR A 191 21.30 -6.14 8.77
N VAL A 192 20.54 -5.35 9.54
CA VAL A 192 19.39 -4.60 9.03
C VAL A 192 19.83 -3.44 8.13
N MET A 193 20.88 -2.71 8.52
CA MET A 193 21.42 -1.59 7.71
C MET A 193 21.93 -2.08 6.34
N LYS A 194 22.66 -3.19 6.30
CA LYS A 194 23.14 -3.80 5.04
C LYS A 194 21.99 -4.31 4.16
N ARG A 195 20.92 -4.86 4.77
CA ARG A 195 19.73 -5.30 4.02
C ARG A 195 18.96 -4.13 3.46
N MET A 196 18.87 -3.02 4.20
CA MET A 196 18.21 -1.80 3.72
C MET A 196 18.96 -1.20 2.54
N GLU A 197 20.29 -1.11 2.62
CA GLU A 197 21.15 -0.64 1.52
C GLU A 197 20.98 -1.52 0.26
N GLN A 198 21.01 -2.86 0.41
CA GLN A 198 20.80 -3.78 -0.70
C GLN A 198 19.40 -3.66 -1.30
N SER A 199 18.37 -3.51 -0.47
CA SER A 199 16.98 -3.30 -0.93
C SER A 199 16.84 -2.02 -1.77
N VAL A 200 17.57 -0.97 -1.41
CA VAL A 200 17.57 0.29 -2.19
C VAL A 200 18.26 0.10 -3.53
N ILE A 201 19.39 -0.59 -3.55
CA ILE A 201 20.11 -0.92 -4.78
C ILE A 201 19.22 -1.73 -5.73
N ASP A 202 18.53 -2.74 -5.20
CA ASP A 202 17.62 -3.59 -5.97
C ASP A 202 16.42 -2.79 -6.51
N GLU A 203 15.88 -1.86 -5.73
CA GLU A 203 14.78 -0.98 -6.16
C GLU A 203 15.22 0.00 -7.26
N ILE A 204 16.42 0.59 -7.15
CA ILE A 204 16.97 1.48 -8.17
C ILE A 204 17.17 0.72 -9.48
N ASN A 205 17.76 -0.46 -9.41
CA ASN A 205 17.99 -1.30 -10.58
C ASN A 205 16.66 -1.70 -11.26
N ASP A 206 15.65 -2.11 -10.50
CA ASP A 206 14.31 -2.45 -11.01
C ASP A 206 13.66 -1.23 -11.70
N LEU A 207 13.75 -0.06 -11.10
CA LEU A 207 13.24 1.19 -11.70
C LEU A 207 13.97 1.56 -12.99
N MET A 208 15.29 1.35 -13.05
CA MET A 208 16.07 1.55 -14.27
C MET A 208 15.70 0.56 -15.37
N GLU A 209 15.60 -0.72 -15.04
CA GLU A 209 15.24 -1.79 -15.99
C GLU A 209 13.83 -1.61 -16.55
N ARG A 210 12.90 -1.12 -15.74
CA ARG A 210 11.51 -0.83 -16.18
C ARG A 210 11.36 0.51 -16.89
N GLY A 211 12.44 1.25 -17.11
CA GLY A 211 12.40 2.56 -17.77
C GLY A 211 11.63 3.61 -16.95
N ARG A 212 11.64 3.50 -15.61
CA ARG A 212 10.96 4.43 -14.70
C ARG A 212 11.76 5.69 -14.42
N TYR A 213 13.04 5.74 -14.78
CA TYR A 213 13.83 6.95 -14.81
C TYR A 213 13.85 7.55 -16.21
N LEU A 214 13.59 8.83 -16.29
CA LEU A 214 13.51 9.62 -17.53
C LEU A 214 14.52 10.76 -17.46
N VAL A 215 15.24 11.00 -18.55
CA VAL A 215 16.13 12.14 -18.66
C VAL A 215 15.50 13.18 -19.58
N TYR A 216 15.21 14.35 -19.02
CA TYR A 216 14.74 15.51 -19.78
C TYR A 216 15.91 16.40 -20.14
N LEU A 217 15.94 16.89 -21.38
CA LEU A 217 16.96 17.82 -21.83
C LEU A 217 16.35 19.22 -21.87
N GLN A 218 16.81 20.11 -20.99
CA GLN A 218 16.41 21.52 -20.98
C GLN A 218 17.39 22.33 -21.81
N PRO A 219 16.95 22.91 -22.95
CA PRO A 219 17.85 23.65 -23.83
C PRO A 219 18.39 24.92 -23.17
N LYS A 220 19.69 25.17 -23.34
CA LYS A 220 20.36 26.43 -23.00
C LYS A 220 20.50 27.28 -24.25
N VAL A 221 19.80 28.42 -24.28
CA VAL A 221 19.71 29.31 -25.43
C VAL A 221 20.55 30.54 -25.14
N ASP A 222 21.45 30.89 -26.07
CA ASP A 222 22.14 32.19 -26.06
C ASP A 222 21.12 33.31 -26.30
N ILE A 223 21.04 34.23 -25.33
CA ILE A 223 20.06 35.34 -25.36
C ILE A 223 20.34 36.38 -26.45
N HIS A 224 21.57 36.43 -26.99
CA HIS A 224 21.94 37.41 -28.03
C HIS A 224 21.67 36.85 -29.44
N THR A 225 21.90 35.55 -29.62
CA THR A 225 21.79 34.90 -30.93
C THR A 225 20.49 34.13 -31.13
N GLY A 226 19.80 33.79 -30.01
CA GLY A 226 18.61 32.91 -30.02
C GLY A 226 18.93 31.45 -30.36
N ARG A 227 20.18 31.09 -30.44
CA ARG A 227 20.59 29.71 -30.77
C ARG A 227 20.75 28.83 -29.51
N THR A 228 20.39 27.59 -29.65
CA THR A 228 20.65 26.58 -28.59
C THR A 228 22.12 26.19 -28.62
N GLU A 229 22.84 26.42 -27.52
CA GLU A 229 24.26 26.09 -27.38
C GLU A 229 24.52 24.80 -26.60
N GLY A 230 23.50 24.28 -25.95
CA GLY A 230 23.57 23.04 -25.17
C GLY A 230 22.26 22.73 -24.48
N ALA A 231 22.28 21.72 -23.62
CA ALA A 231 21.15 21.38 -22.79
C ALA A 231 21.60 20.93 -21.41
N GLU A 232 20.73 21.06 -20.42
CA GLU A 232 20.90 20.48 -19.11
C GLU A 232 20.12 19.17 -19.03
N ALA A 233 20.77 18.10 -18.60
CA ALA A 233 20.11 16.82 -18.40
C ALA A 233 19.48 16.79 -17.00
N LEU A 234 18.19 16.65 -16.97
CA LEU A 234 17.38 16.68 -15.76
C LEU A 234 16.66 15.36 -15.57
N ILE A 235 17.07 14.61 -14.56
CA ILE A 235 16.42 13.33 -14.24
C ILE A 235 15.04 13.52 -13.63
N ARG A 236 14.13 12.62 -13.97
CA ARG A 236 12.78 12.48 -13.40
C ARG A 236 12.51 11.01 -13.16
N GLN A 237 11.68 10.73 -12.16
CA GLN A 237 11.18 9.38 -11.92
C GLN A 237 9.69 9.33 -12.28
N LEU A 238 9.26 8.27 -12.95
CA LEU A 238 7.86 8.01 -13.25
C LEU A 238 7.28 7.14 -12.14
N ASP A 239 6.41 7.72 -11.34
CA ASP A 239 5.65 7.06 -10.29
C ASP A 239 4.24 6.72 -10.79
N ASP A 240 3.71 5.57 -10.33
CA ASP A 240 2.40 5.09 -10.80
C ASP A 240 1.23 5.93 -10.27
N GLU A 241 1.40 6.57 -9.11
CA GLU A 241 0.33 7.35 -8.47
C GLU A 241 0.54 8.86 -8.64
N LEU A 242 1.78 9.34 -8.51
CA LEU A 242 2.12 10.76 -8.55
C LEU A 242 2.52 11.24 -9.95
N GLY A 243 2.69 10.32 -10.92
CA GLY A 243 3.18 10.65 -12.24
C GLY A 243 4.67 10.99 -12.24
N ILE A 244 5.07 12.08 -12.89
CA ILE A 244 6.47 12.49 -13.00
C ILE A 244 6.91 13.22 -11.73
N VAL A 245 7.86 12.65 -10.99
CA VAL A 245 8.43 13.24 -9.77
C VAL A 245 9.86 13.76 -10.01
N GLY A 246 10.17 14.88 -9.35
CA GLY A 246 11.47 15.54 -9.46
C GLY A 246 12.55 14.92 -8.55
N PRO A 247 13.84 15.26 -8.82
CA PRO A 247 14.98 14.70 -8.09
C PRO A 247 14.96 14.97 -6.59
N GLY A 248 14.35 16.07 -6.13
CA GLY A 248 14.20 16.36 -4.71
C GLY A 248 13.43 15.31 -3.91
N MET A 249 12.71 14.41 -4.57
CA MET A 249 11.96 13.33 -3.94
C MET A 249 12.81 12.07 -3.71
N PHE A 250 13.81 11.79 -4.54
CA PHE A 250 14.57 10.53 -4.48
C PHE A 250 16.09 10.72 -4.31
N ILE A 251 16.67 11.86 -4.73
CA ILE A 251 18.14 12.10 -4.56
C ILE A 251 18.59 12.08 -3.10
N PRO A 252 17.88 12.69 -2.12
CA PRO A 252 18.30 12.66 -0.71
C PRO A 252 18.50 11.25 -0.15
N VAL A 253 17.77 10.31 -0.71
CA VAL A 253 17.85 8.88 -0.42
C VAL A 253 19.18 8.32 -0.87
N LEU A 254 19.47 8.56 -2.14
CA LEU A 254 20.68 8.06 -2.78
C LEU A 254 21.93 8.66 -2.11
N GLU A 255 21.85 9.92 -1.69
CA GLU A 255 22.89 10.59 -0.90
C GLU A 255 23.15 9.88 0.43
N HIS A 256 22.06 9.52 1.15
CA HIS A 256 22.18 8.83 2.43
C HIS A 256 22.93 7.50 2.33
N TYR A 257 22.70 6.74 1.26
CA TYR A 257 23.38 5.45 1.02
C TYR A 257 24.63 5.58 0.12
N ASN A 258 25.03 6.81 -0.23
CA ASN A 258 26.14 7.07 -1.16
C ASN A 258 25.96 6.40 -2.54
N LEU A 259 24.70 6.33 -3.01
CA LEU A 259 24.29 5.66 -4.26
C LEU A 259 23.99 6.63 -5.42
N VAL A 260 24.23 7.93 -5.24
CA VAL A 260 23.98 8.96 -6.29
C VAL A 260 24.70 8.61 -7.58
N HIS A 261 25.90 8.03 -7.49
CA HIS A 261 26.68 7.62 -8.63
C HIS A 261 25.96 6.66 -9.60
N MET A 262 24.99 5.87 -9.11
CA MET A 262 24.17 5.00 -9.97
C MET A 262 23.30 5.83 -10.93
N ILE A 263 22.68 6.89 -10.40
CA ILE A 263 21.86 7.80 -11.20
C ILE A 263 22.74 8.65 -12.14
N ASP A 264 23.92 9.10 -11.68
CA ASP A 264 24.84 9.87 -12.52
C ASP A 264 25.28 9.04 -13.74
N LEU A 265 25.63 7.77 -13.53
CA LEU A 265 25.96 6.85 -14.62
C LEU A 265 24.79 6.60 -15.55
N PHE A 266 23.57 6.42 -15.02
CA PHE A 266 22.38 6.25 -15.82
C PHE A 266 22.11 7.48 -16.70
N VAL A 267 22.15 8.69 -16.12
CA VAL A 267 21.95 9.94 -16.86
C VAL A 267 23.00 10.09 -17.96
N LEU A 268 24.27 9.77 -17.65
CA LEU A 268 25.35 9.84 -18.61
C LEU A 268 25.13 8.88 -19.80
N ASP A 269 24.69 7.66 -19.53
CA ASP A 269 24.42 6.65 -20.56
C ASP A 269 23.26 7.05 -21.46
N GLU A 270 22.18 7.58 -20.88
CA GLU A 270 21.04 8.12 -21.63
C GLU A 270 21.42 9.31 -22.52
N VAL A 271 22.24 10.24 -22.03
CA VAL A 271 22.74 11.37 -22.80
C VAL A 271 23.62 10.90 -23.97
N PHE A 272 24.50 9.91 -23.76
CA PHE A 272 25.30 9.35 -24.84
C PHE A 272 24.45 8.59 -25.86
N ARG A 273 23.40 7.89 -25.44
CA ARG A 273 22.46 7.22 -26.34
C ARG A 273 21.77 8.24 -27.23
N TYR A 274 21.24 9.31 -26.62
CA TYR A 274 20.58 10.39 -27.35
C TYR A 274 21.52 11.04 -28.38
N GLN A 275 22.78 11.31 -28.02
CA GLN A 275 23.76 11.89 -28.96
C GLN A 275 24.05 10.98 -30.16
N LYS A 276 24.12 9.66 -29.96
CA LYS A 276 24.33 8.70 -31.05
C LYS A 276 23.15 8.62 -32.03
N GLU A 277 21.93 8.82 -31.54
CA GLU A 277 20.71 8.80 -32.37
C GLU A 277 20.55 10.08 -33.23
N GLN A 278 21.28 11.15 -32.90
CA GLN A 278 21.23 12.44 -33.63
C GLN A 278 22.32 12.58 -34.69
N ILE A 279 23.29 11.65 -34.74
CA ILE A 279 24.35 11.57 -35.73
C ILE A 279 24.00 10.55 -36.82
#